data_9c8649793e904e0188565b94cae9facc
#
_entry.id   9c8649793e904e0188565b94cae9facc
#
_cell.length_a   1.000
_cell.length_b   1.000
_cell.length_c   1.000
_cell.angle_alpha   90.00
_cell.angle_beta   90.00
_cell.angle_gamma   90.00
#
_symmetry.space_group_name_H-M   'P 1'
#
loop_
_entity.id
_entity.type
_entity.pdbx_description
1 polymer ?
#
loop_
_entity_poly.entity_id
_entity_poly.type
_entity_poly.pdbx_seq_one_letter_code
_entity_poly.pdbx_strand_id
1 'polypeptide(L)'
;GVIPIRFLLEVVVVTFLILMFGEILPKIYANRNQLQFTRLTAYPLRVMDFLLSPLSLPMRAATLFLQEKLGKQKSNLSVDQLSQALELTSEGDTTKEEQKILRGIVSFGNTDTKQVMRPRIDIFALRSGMKFPEVIEEIQKHGYSRVPVFSEHIDNVLGVLYVKDLLPYIDRKSFNWMTLIREPYFVPENKKLDNLLLEFQAKKNHLAVVVDEYGGTSGIVTLEDIIEEIVGDISDEYDDEDLIF
;
A
#
# COMPACT_ATOMS: atom_id res chain seq x y z
N GLY A 1 37.64 49.19 -4.78
CA GLY A 1 37.65 49.02 -6.20
C GLY A 1 36.24 49.09 -6.76
N VAL A 2 35.89 50.14 -7.46
CA VAL A 2 34.59 50.31 -8.10
C VAL A 2 34.64 49.46 -9.41
N ILE A 3 33.80 48.39 -9.46
CA ILE A 3 33.66 47.60 -10.69
C ILE A 3 33.12 48.56 -11.76
N PRO A 4 33.82 48.73 -12.91
CA PRO A 4 33.35 49.64 -13.95
C PRO A 4 32.01 49.15 -14.53
N ILE A 5 31.03 50.02 -14.61
CA ILE A 5 29.68 49.75 -15.10
C ILE A 5 29.74 49.00 -16.45
N ARG A 6 30.72 49.27 -17.29
CA ARG A 6 30.97 48.57 -18.55
C ARG A 6 31.20 47.07 -18.36
N PHE A 7 32.01 46.65 -17.40
CA PHE A 7 32.28 45.26 -17.10
C PHE A 7 31.01 44.55 -16.60
N LEU A 8 30.22 45.21 -15.76
CA LEU A 8 28.96 44.65 -15.24
C LEU A 8 27.93 44.43 -16.39
N LEU A 9 27.88 45.39 -17.33
CA LEU A 9 27.01 45.30 -18.49
C LEU A 9 27.45 44.19 -19.45
N GLU A 10 28.76 44.04 -19.71
CA GLU A 10 29.32 42.96 -20.53
C GLU A 10 29.01 41.59 -19.90
N VAL A 11 29.20 41.41 -18.61
CA VAL A 11 28.89 40.15 -17.88
C VAL A 11 27.41 39.81 -17.99
N VAL A 12 26.51 40.78 -17.74
CA VAL A 12 25.06 40.55 -17.79
C VAL A 12 24.62 40.16 -19.20
N VAL A 13 25.10 40.89 -20.23
CA VAL A 13 24.75 40.60 -21.64
C VAL A 13 25.27 39.23 -22.07
N VAL A 14 26.52 38.89 -21.76
CA VAL A 14 27.11 37.58 -22.09
C VAL A 14 26.39 36.47 -21.39
N THR A 15 26.10 36.61 -20.08
CA THR A 15 25.35 35.63 -19.32
C THR A 15 23.95 35.43 -19.87
N PHE A 16 23.24 36.51 -20.20
CA PHE A 16 21.92 36.43 -20.83
C PHE A 16 21.96 35.69 -22.18
N LEU A 17 22.93 35.98 -23.00
CA LEU A 17 23.11 35.32 -24.32
C LEU A 17 23.39 33.80 -24.12
N ILE A 18 24.26 33.43 -23.19
CA ILE A 18 24.59 32.02 -22.90
C ILE A 18 23.36 31.30 -22.40
N LEU A 19 22.61 31.85 -21.41
CA LEU A 19 21.39 31.26 -20.90
C LEU A 19 20.30 31.15 -21.98
N MET A 20 20.10 32.20 -22.76
CA MET A 20 19.09 32.21 -23.78
C MET A 20 19.36 31.19 -24.91
N PHE A 21 20.57 31.19 -25.47
CA PHE A 21 20.92 30.32 -26.59
C PHE A 21 21.44 28.95 -26.17
N GLY A 22 22.09 28.84 -25.02
CA GLY A 22 22.62 27.56 -24.49
C GLY A 22 21.64 26.73 -23.72
N GLU A 23 20.63 27.34 -23.09
CA GLU A 23 19.72 26.62 -22.21
C GLU A 23 18.23 26.76 -22.60
N ILE A 24 17.71 28.00 -22.66
CA ILE A 24 16.27 28.24 -22.80
C ILE A 24 15.76 27.86 -24.20
N LEU A 25 16.37 28.36 -25.26
CA LEU A 25 15.92 28.07 -26.63
C LEU A 25 15.99 26.59 -27.00
N PRO A 26 17.06 25.83 -26.67
CA PRO A 26 17.11 24.39 -26.93
C PRO A 26 16.04 23.62 -26.19
N LYS A 27 15.75 23.97 -24.92
CA LYS A 27 14.70 23.34 -24.15
C LYS A 27 13.30 23.58 -24.72
N ILE A 28 13.00 24.83 -25.09
CA ILE A 28 11.69 25.15 -25.69
C ILE A 28 11.53 24.47 -27.05
N TYR A 29 12.58 24.44 -27.86
CA TYR A 29 12.55 23.77 -29.16
C TYR A 29 12.37 22.26 -29.03
N ALA A 30 13.08 21.62 -28.08
CA ALA A 30 12.96 20.20 -27.78
C ALA A 30 11.55 19.84 -27.33
N ASN A 31 10.93 20.63 -26.44
CA ASN A 31 9.57 20.40 -25.95
C ASN A 31 8.50 20.57 -27.07
N ARG A 32 8.69 21.51 -27.97
CA ARG A 32 7.72 21.72 -29.06
C ARG A 32 7.85 20.73 -30.23
N ASN A 33 9.07 20.27 -30.52
CA ASN A 33 9.37 19.45 -31.69
C ASN A 33 10.15 18.18 -31.30
N GLN A 34 9.63 17.40 -30.38
CA GLN A 34 10.32 16.24 -29.77
C GLN A 34 10.92 15.28 -30.81
N LEU A 35 10.13 14.85 -31.81
CA LEU A 35 10.57 13.89 -32.82
C LEU A 35 11.66 14.46 -33.76
N GLN A 36 11.53 15.72 -34.17
CA GLN A 36 12.52 16.34 -35.06
C GLN A 36 13.82 16.59 -34.31
N PHE A 37 13.72 17.06 -33.06
CA PHE A 37 14.88 17.29 -32.19
C PHE A 37 15.63 15.99 -31.92
N THR A 38 14.91 14.91 -31.59
CA THR A 38 15.50 13.56 -31.34
C THR A 38 16.22 13.06 -32.60
N ARG A 39 15.64 13.20 -33.78
CA ARG A 39 16.28 12.79 -35.04
C ARG A 39 17.55 13.62 -35.35
N LEU A 40 17.51 14.92 -35.11
CA LEU A 40 18.66 15.82 -35.35
C LEU A 40 19.81 15.47 -34.36
N THR A 41 19.51 15.23 -33.10
CA THR A 41 20.52 14.96 -32.04
C THR A 41 21.00 13.52 -32.03
N ALA A 42 20.25 12.57 -32.59
CA ALA A 42 20.62 11.15 -32.57
C ALA A 42 21.96 10.87 -33.26
N TYR A 43 22.23 11.52 -34.39
CA TYR A 43 23.49 11.33 -35.14
C TYR A 43 24.73 11.83 -34.37
N PRO A 44 24.79 13.10 -33.92
CA PRO A 44 25.91 13.56 -33.11
C PRO A 44 26.07 12.80 -31.79
N LEU A 45 24.98 12.39 -31.12
CA LEU A 45 25.07 11.57 -29.93
C LEU A 45 25.67 10.19 -30.19
N ARG A 46 25.37 9.56 -31.36
CA ARG A 46 25.95 8.27 -31.74
C ARG A 46 27.44 8.39 -32.01
N VAL A 47 27.89 9.49 -32.63
CA VAL A 47 29.31 9.77 -32.85
C VAL A 47 30.05 9.98 -31.53
N MET A 48 29.43 10.73 -30.58
CA MET A 48 30.00 10.96 -29.26
C MET A 48 30.06 9.65 -28.44
N ASP A 49 29.03 8.79 -28.50
CA ASP A 49 29.01 7.48 -27.86
C ASP A 49 30.16 6.58 -28.36
N PHE A 50 30.36 6.53 -29.69
CA PHE A 50 31.48 5.80 -30.29
C PHE A 50 32.85 6.35 -29.85
N LEU A 51 33.00 7.66 -29.77
CA LEU A 51 34.25 8.30 -29.36
C LEU A 51 34.58 8.10 -27.89
N LEU A 52 33.53 8.11 -27.03
CA LEU A 52 33.67 7.95 -25.59
C LEU A 52 33.60 6.48 -25.14
N SER A 53 33.20 5.56 -26.02
CA SER A 53 33.07 4.13 -25.72
C SER A 53 34.33 3.51 -25.13
N PRO A 54 35.57 3.74 -25.66
CA PRO A 54 36.78 3.15 -25.10
C PRO A 54 37.07 3.61 -23.66
N LEU A 55 36.54 4.74 -23.22
CA LEU A 55 36.67 5.25 -21.86
C LEU A 55 35.53 4.77 -20.96
N SER A 56 34.32 4.69 -21.47
CA SER A 56 33.13 4.32 -20.71
C SER A 56 33.04 2.81 -20.43
N LEU A 57 33.50 1.96 -21.35
CA LEU A 57 33.48 0.50 -21.18
C LEU A 57 34.26 0.01 -19.95
N PRO A 58 35.54 0.41 -19.72
CA PRO A 58 36.27 -0.03 -18.54
C PRO A 58 35.66 0.54 -17.23
N MET A 59 35.14 1.76 -17.25
CA MET A 59 34.44 2.33 -16.09
C MET A 59 33.18 1.53 -15.75
N ARG A 60 32.38 1.15 -16.75
CA ARG A 60 31.21 0.30 -16.58
C ARG A 60 31.58 -1.07 -16.03
N ALA A 61 32.64 -1.70 -16.57
CA ALA A 61 33.12 -2.98 -16.10
C ALA A 61 33.57 -2.91 -14.63
N ALA A 62 34.31 -1.86 -14.24
CA ALA A 62 34.72 -1.61 -12.87
C ALA A 62 33.53 -1.42 -11.94
N THR A 63 32.51 -0.65 -12.36
CA THR A 63 31.28 -0.44 -11.58
C THR A 63 30.50 -1.75 -11.37
N LEU A 64 30.34 -2.55 -12.43
CA LEU A 64 29.64 -3.83 -12.34
C LEU A 64 30.40 -4.81 -11.44
N PHE A 65 31.73 -4.86 -11.54
CA PHE A 65 32.58 -5.68 -10.66
C PHE A 65 32.45 -5.27 -9.18
N LEU A 66 32.42 -3.94 -8.90
CA LEU A 66 32.19 -3.43 -7.56
C LEU A 66 30.79 -3.80 -7.03
N GLN A 67 29.75 -3.65 -7.86
CA GLN A 67 28.39 -4.03 -7.50
C GLN A 67 28.24 -5.53 -7.20
N GLU A 68 28.93 -6.37 -7.95
CA GLU A 68 28.93 -7.82 -7.73
C GLU A 68 29.66 -8.21 -6.44
N LYS A 69 30.76 -7.52 -6.12
CA LYS A 69 31.60 -7.79 -4.94
C LYS A 69 31.06 -7.17 -3.64
N LEU A 70 30.38 -6.03 -3.71
CA LEU A 70 29.74 -5.35 -2.58
C LEU A 70 28.34 -5.89 -2.25
N GLY A 71 27.89 -6.92 -2.97
CA GLY A 71 26.53 -7.46 -2.89
C GLY A 71 25.55 -6.57 -3.66
N LYS A 72 24.71 -7.20 -4.45
CA LYS A 72 23.53 -6.56 -5.02
C LYS A 72 22.73 -5.98 -3.86
N GLN A 73 22.92 -4.72 -3.55
CA GLN A 73 21.84 -3.97 -2.96
C GLN A 73 20.70 -4.12 -3.98
N LYS A 74 19.77 -5.06 -3.69
CA LYS A 74 18.49 -5.06 -4.39
C LYS A 74 18.04 -3.62 -4.29
N SER A 75 18.04 -2.89 -5.38
CA SER A 75 17.31 -1.64 -5.47
C SER A 75 15.84 -2.03 -5.39
N ASN A 76 15.40 -2.31 -4.16
CA ASN A 76 13.99 -2.17 -3.88
C ASN A 76 13.75 -0.70 -4.20
N LEU A 77 13.12 -0.44 -5.33
CA LEU A 77 12.49 0.85 -5.56
C LEU A 77 11.80 1.17 -4.25
N SER A 78 12.29 2.19 -3.55
CA SER A 78 11.71 2.51 -2.25
C SER A 78 10.26 2.87 -2.52
N VAL A 79 9.37 2.47 -1.64
CA VAL A 79 7.94 2.83 -1.72
C VAL A 79 7.79 4.33 -1.97
N ASP A 80 8.70 5.15 -1.39
CA ASP A 80 8.76 6.60 -1.60
C ASP A 80 9.07 6.98 -3.07
N GLN A 81 9.95 6.25 -3.75
CA GLN A 81 10.25 6.50 -5.18
C GLN A 81 9.08 6.11 -6.08
N LEU A 82 8.37 5.03 -5.75
CA LEU A 82 7.15 4.65 -6.46
C LEU A 82 6.01 5.65 -6.20
N SER A 83 5.84 6.11 -4.98
CA SER A 83 4.86 7.14 -4.62
C SER A 83 5.14 8.46 -5.35
N GLN A 84 6.41 8.90 -5.39
CA GLN A 84 6.80 10.11 -6.16
C GLN A 84 6.59 9.94 -7.66
N ALA A 85 6.88 8.75 -8.22
CA ALA A 85 6.62 8.48 -9.64
C ALA A 85 5.12 8.52 -9.96
N LEU A 86 4.27 8.03 -9.07
CA LEU A 86 2.82 8.11 -9.18
C LEU A 86 2.30 9.56 -9.13
N GLU A 87 2.87 10.40 -8.27
CA GLU A 87 2.52 11.83 -8.21
C GLU A 87 2.85 12.57 -9.50
N LEU A 88 3.96 12.22 -10.14
CA LEU A 88 4.39 12.85 -11.41
C LEU A 88 3.55 12.40 -12.62
N THR A 89 2.90 11.23 -12.55
CA THR A 89 2.05 10.72 -13.65
C THR A 89 0.59 11.15 -13.56
N SER A 90 0.20 11.83 -12.47
CA SER A 90 -1.21 12.15 -12.18
C SER A 90 -1.84 13.28 -13.02
N GLU A 91 -1.14 13.92 -13.95
CA GLU A 91 -1.67 15.09 -14.64
C GLU A 91 -2.38 14.83 -15.99
N GLY A 92 -2.64 13.58 -16.40
CA GLY A 92 -3.26 13.43 -17.72
C GLY A 92 -4.08 12.20 -18.05
N ASP A 93 -3.81 11.02 -17.48
CA ASP A 93 -4.33 9.76 -18.02
C ASP A 93 -5.03 8.82 -17.00
N THR A 94 -5.08 9.17 -15.71
CA THR A 94 -5.67 8.30 -14.67
C THR A 94 -6.76 8.99 -13.88
N THR A 95 -7.82 8.26 -13.54
CA THR A 95 -8.89 8.74 -12.67
C THR A 95 -8.42 8.83 -11.21
N LYS A 96 -9.16 9.55 -10.37
CA LYS A 96 -8.84 9.67 -8.94
C LYS A 96 -8.91 8.31 -8.23
N GLU A 97 -9.86 7.46 -8.63
CA GLU A 97 -10.05 6.11 -8.12
C GLU A 97 -8.85 5.21 -8.49
N GLU A 98 -8.41 5.23 -9.74
CA GLU A 98 -7.22 4.49 -10.18
C GLU A 98 -5.96 4.91 -9.41
N GLN A 99 -5.79 6.22 -9.17
CA GLN A 99 -4.69 6.73 -8.35
C GLN A 99 -4.77 6.25 -6.90
N LYS A 100 -5.97 6.21 -6.30
CA LYS A 100 -6.19 5.70 -4.93
C LYS A 100 -5.76 4.23 -4.83
N ILE A 101 -6.21 3.40 -5.77
CA ILE A 101 -5.83 1.98 -5.83
C ILE A 101 -4.31 1.80 -6.01
N LEU A 102 -3.69 2.55 -6.93
CA LEU A 102 -2.24 2.47 -7.15
C LEU A 102 -1.44 2.86 -5.90
N ARG A 103 -1.87 3.90 -5.19
CA ARG A 103 -1.27 4.28 -3.90
C ARG A 103 -1.47 3.19 -2.85
N GLY A 104 -2.68 2.62 -2.75
CA GLY A 104 -2.99 1.49 -1.88
C GLY A 104 -2.04 0.31 -2.14
N ILE A 105 -1.83 -0.09 -3.40
CA ILE A 105 -0.91 -1.18 -3.76
C ILE A 105 0.53 -0.86 -3.34
N VAL A 106 1.00 0.37 -3.51
CA VAL A 106 2.36 0.77 -3.17
C VAL A 106 2.59 0.78 -1.66
N SER A 107 1.62 1.24 -0.86
CA SER A 107 1.71 1.28 0.61
C SER A 107 1.50 -0.10 1.24
N PHE A 108 0.68 -0.95 0.64
CA PHE A 108 0.22 -2.23 1.16
C PHE A 108 1.35 -3.14 1.68
N GLY A 109 2.45 -3.26 0.92
CA GLY A 109 3.60 -4.08 1.33
C GLY A 109 4.35 -3.57 2.57
N ASN A 110 4.13 -2.30 2.95
CA ASN A 110 4.77 -1.68 4.11
C ASN A 110 3.81 -1.46 5.29
N THR A 111 2.51 -1.64 5.08
CA THR A 111 1.49 -1.46 6.13
C THR A 111 1.52 -2.63 7.12
N ASP A 112 1.54 -2.32 8.42
CA ASP A 112 1.47 -3.32 9.49
C ASP A 112 0.01 -3.64 9.83
N THR A 113 -0.24 -4.86 10.29
CA THR A 113 -1.58 -5.33 10.72
C THR A 113 -2.21 -4.39 11.76
N LYS A 114 -1.41 -3.81 12.66
CA LYS A 114 -1.86 -2.84 13.68
C LYS A 114 -2.57 -1.62 13.09
N GLN A 115 -2.20 -1.20 11.88
CA GLN A 115 -2.72 0.02 11.25
C GLN A 115 -4.14 -0.18 10.68
N VAL A 116 -4.49 -1.44 10.38
CA VAL A 116 -5.74 -1.81 9.68
C VAL A 116 -6.69 -2.60 10.57
N MET A 117 -6.17 -3.23 11.64
CA MET A 117 -6.99 -4.02 12.55
C MET A 117 -8.11 -3.19 13.18
N ARG A 118 -9.26 -3.83 13.42
CA ARG A 118 -10.29 -3.28 14.33
C ARG A 118 -9.79 -3.39 15.76
N PRO A 119 -9.69 -2.26 16.50
CA PRO A 119 -9.15 -2.24 17.85
C PRO A 119 -9.98 -3.07 18.82
N ARG A 120 -9.34 -3.55 19.91
CA ARG A 120 -9.95 -4.35 20.97
C ARG A 120 -11.27 -3.79 21.50
N ILE A 121 -11.38 -2.47 21.64
CA ILE A 121 -12.55 -1.80 22.20
C ILE A 121 -13.78 -1.87 21.28
N ASP A 122 -13.57 -2.09 19.98
CA ASP A 122 -14.60 -2.09 18.95
C ASP A 122 -14.94 -3.52 18.47
N ILE A 123 -14.35 -4.54 19.10
CA ILE A 123 -14.60 -5.95 18.74
C ILE A 123 -15.97 -6.38 19.27
N PHE A 124 -16.86 -6.80 18.37
CA PHE A 124 -17.97 -7.63 18.74
C PHE A 124 -17.51 -9.07 18.93
N ALA A 125 -17.70 -9.64 20.11
CA ALA A 125 -17.29 -11.01 20.45
C ALA A 125 -18.30 -11.66 21.41
N LEU A 126 -18.45 -12.99 21.29
CA LEU A 126 -19.39 -13.77 22.12
C LEU A 126 -18.66 -14.38 23.31
N ARG A 127 -19.34 -14.42 24.47
CA ARG A 127 -18.84 -15.12 25.66
C ARG A 127 -19.23 -16.59 25.60
N SER A 128 -18.30 -17.50 25.96
CA SER A 128 -18.49 -18.94 25.88
C SER A 128 -19.66 -19.47 26.77
N GLY A 129 -20.00 -18.75 27.84
CA GLY A 129 -21.11 -19.12 28.75
C GLY A 129 -22.51 -18.69 28.29
N MET A 130 -22.65 -18.04 27.14
CA MET A 130 -23.95 -17.59 26.64
C MET A 130 -24.84 -18.78 26.22
N LYS A 131 -26.13 -18.66 26.46
CA LYS A 131 -27.11 -19.65 25.99
C LYS A 131 -27.36 -19.48 24.51
N PHE A 132 -27.68 -20.56 23.82
CA PHE A 132 -27.88 -20.55 22.36
C PHE A 132 -28.89 -19.49 21.85
N PRO A 133 -30.07 -19.28 22.45
CA PRO A 133 -30.98 -18.23 22.05
C PRO A 133 -30.38 -16.80 22.12
N GLU A 134 -29.61 -16.54 23.20
CA GLU A 134 -28.93 -15.26 23.39
C GLU A 134 -27.86 -15.01 22.29
N VAL A 135 -27.15 -16.10 21.93
CA VAL A 135 -26.14 -16.03 20.82
C VAL A 135 -26.82 -15.67 19.48
N ILE A 136 -27.98 -16.29 19.20
CA ILE A 136 -28.72 -16.00 17.96
C ILE A 136 -29.20 -14.53 17.94
N GLU A 137 -29.74 -14.03 19.05
CA GLU A 137 -30.20 -12.65 19.18
C GLU A 137 -29.05 -11.64 18.95
N GLU A 138 -27.90 -11.84 19.60
CA GLU A 138 -26.74 -10.98 19.44
C GLU A 138 -26.17 -11.00 18.00
N ILE A 139 -26.14 -12.17 17.36
CA ILE A 139 -25.69 -12.30 15.97
C ILE A 139 -26.64 -11.57 15.02
N GLN A 140 -27.96 -11.69 15.20
CA GLN A 140 -28.97 -11.00 14.39
C GLN A 140 -28.86 -9.48 14.51
N LYS A 141 -28.57 -8.99 15.71
CA LYS A 141 -28.43 -7.58 16.00
C LYS A 141 -27.21 -6.94 15.31
N HIS A 142 -26.08 -7.67 15.24
CA HIS A 142 -24.82 -7.13 14.75
C HIS A 142 -24.49 -7.51 13.31
N GLY A 143 -25.04 -8.60 12.77
CA GLY A 143 -24.93 -9.00 11.36
C GLY A 143 -23.58 -9.55 10.91
N TYR A 144 -22.64 -9.82 11.81
CA TYR A 144 -21.29 -10.31 11.42
C TYR A 144 -21.30 -11.78 11.01
N SER A 145 -20.54 -12.12 9.96
CA SER A 145 -20.42 -13.50 9.46
C SER A 145 -19.50 -14.39 10.30
N ARG A 146 -18.51 -13.80 10.98
CA ARG A 146 -17.52 -14.50 11.81
C ARG A 146 -17.33 -13.73 13.12
N VAL A 147 -17.48 -14.42 14.23
CA VAL A 147 -17.47 -13.78 15.55
C VAL A 147 -16.46 -14.49 16.44
N PRO A 148 -15.47 -13.76 17.01
CA PRO A 148 -14.59 -14.31 18.04
C PRO A 148 -15.38 -14.75 19.28
N VAL A 149 -14.93 -15.84 19.90
CA VAL A 149 -15.49 -16.38 21.13
C VAL A 149 -14.43 -16.37 22.20
N PHE A 150 -14.72 -15.75 23.33
CA PHE A 150 -13.79 -15.66 24.47
C PHE A 150 -14.37 -16.30 25.73
N SER A 151 -13.52 -16.64 26.71
CA SER A 151 -13.99 -17.16 27.97
C SER A 151 -14.36 -16.05 28.97
N GLU A 152 -13.50 -15.72 29.89
CA GLU A 152 -13.75 -14.71 30.94
C GLU A 152 -13.33 -13.30 30.46
N HIS A 153 -12.18 -13.22 29.76
CA HIS A 153 -11.60 -12.00 29.25
C HIS A 153 -11.35 -12.10 27.75
N ILE A 154 -11.42 -10.97 27.05
CA ILE A 154 -11.22 -10.90 25.61
C ILE A 154 -9.81 -11.35 25.17
N ASP A 155 -8.85 -11.38 26.11
CA ASP A 155 -7.50 -11.91 25.87
C ASP A 155 -7.48 -13.44 25.78
N ASN A 156 -8.51 -14.12 26.28
CA ASN A 156 -8.62 -15.57 26.22
C ASN A 156 -9.61 -15.98 25.12
N VAL A 157 -9.19 -15.81 23.87
CA VAL A 157 -9.97 -16.21 22.70
C VAL A 157 -9.93 -17.72 22.54
N LEU A 158 -11.09 -18.35 22.64
CA LEU A 158 -11.27 -19.81 22.50
C LEU A 158 -11.38 -20.24 21.04
N GLY A 159 -11.90 -19.37 20.18
CA GLY A 159 -12.09 -19.69 18.76
C GLY A 159 -12.90 -18.65 18.03
N VAL A 160 -13.27 -18.99 16.80
CA VAL A 160 -14.11 -18.17 15.93
C VAL A 160 -15.36 -18.97 15.55
N LEU A 161 -16.52 -18.41 15.81
CA LEU A 161 -17.80 -18.94 15.37
C LEU A 161 -18.13 -18.41 13.98
N TYR A 162 -18.42 -19.30 13.05
CA TYR A 162 -18.94 -18.96 11.72
C TYR A 162 -20.46 -19.01 11.77
N VAL A 163 -21.11 -17.88 11.58
CA VAL A 163 -22.56 -17.73 11.69
C VAL A 163 -23.31 -18.70 10.77
N LYS A 164 -22.80 -18.94 9.59
CA LYS A 164 -23.37 -19.92 8.64
C LYS A 164 -23.45 -21.34 9.20
N ASP A 165 -22.58 -21.71 10.13
CA ASP A 165 -22.56 -23.06 10.69
C ASP A 165 -23.69 -23.25 11.74
N LEU A 166 -24.34 -22.14 12.18
CA LEU A 166 -25.52 -22.16 13.05
C LEU A 166 -26.83 -22.42 12.30
N LEU A 167 -26.88 -22.14 11.00
CA LEU A 167 -28.12 -22.21 10.20
C LEU A 167 -28.89 -23.54 10.34
N PRO A 168 -28.25 -24.74 10.38
CA PRO A 168 -28.94 -26.00 10.56
C PRO A 168 -29.60 -26.16 11.93
N TYR A 169 -29.27 -25.31 12.90
CA TYR A 169 -29.69 -25.43 14.30
C TYR A 169 -30.56 -24.28 14.78
N ILE A 170 -30.89 -23.32 13.91
CA ILE A 170 -31.54 -22.05 14.29
C ILE A 170 -32.90 -22.24 14.97
N ASP A 171 -33.67 -23.29 14.59
CA ASP A 171 -34.98 -23.60 15.17
C ASP A 171 -34.90 -24.35 16.49
N ARG A 172 -33.70 -24.71 16.98
CA ARG A 172 -33.52 -25.45 18.23
C ARG A 172 -33.60 -24.51 19.43
N LYS A 173 -34.39 -24.87 20.41
CA LYS A 173 -34.49 -24.14 21.68
C LYS A 173 -33.23 -24.23 22.53
N SER A 174 -32.42 -25.28 22.35
CA SER A 174 -31.17 -25.52 23.07
C SER A 174 -30.21 -26.29 22.18
N PHE A 175 -28.99 -25.79 22.08
CA PHE A 175 -27.90 -26.41 21.32
C PHE A 175 -26.55 -26.01 21.91
N ASN A 176 -25.62 -26.94 21.97
CA ASN A 176 -24.26 -26.64 22.40
C ASN A 176 -23.44 -26.04 21.22
N TRP A 177 -23.58 -24.74 20.99
CA TRP A 177 -22.95 -24.02 19.91
C TRP A 177 -21.42 -23.96 20.02
N MET A 178 -20.84 -24.19 21.21
CA MET A 178 -19.39 -24.27 21.40
C MET A 178 -18.73 -25.38 20.57
N THR A 179 -19.49 -26.40 20.16
CA THR A 179 -18.98 -27.49 19.29
C THR A 179 -18.69 -27.03 17.85
N LEU A 180 -19.19 -25.86 17.46
CA LEU A 180 -19.03 -25.29 16.13
C LEU A 180 -17.90 -24.27 16.02
N ILE A 181 -17.30 -23.88 17.14
CA ILE A 181 -16.18 -22.94 17.11
C ILE A 181 -14.96 -23.58 16.47
N ARG A 182 -14.27 -22.78 15.65
CA ARG A 182 -13.04 -23.17 14.98
C ARG A 182 -11.84 -22.56 15.68
N GLU A 183 -10.70 -23.21 15.55
CA GLU A 183 -9.44 -22.73 16.12
C GLU A 183 -9.13 -21.30 15.67
N PRO A 184 -8.76 -20.40 16.62
CA PRO A 184 -8.45 -19.02 16.28
C PRO A 184 -7.09 -18.94 15.61
N TYR A 185 -6.96 -18.04 14.63
CA TYR A 185 -5.68 -17.75 13.99
C TYR A 185 -5.11 -16.47 14.59
N PHE A 186 -3.94 -16.56 15.22
CA PHE A 186 -3.27 -15.44 15.86
C PHE A 186 -2.17 -14.87 14.98
N VAL A 187 -2.06 -13.54 14.98
CA VAL A 187 -1.02 -12.80 14.25
C VAL A 187 -0.48 -11.66 15.11
N PRO A 188 0.82 -11.34 15.06
CA PRO A 188 1.39 -10.21 15.78
C PRO A 188 1.03 -8.88 15.11
N GLU A 189 0.99 -7.79 15.90
CA GLU A 189 0.69 -6.42 15.45
C GLU A 189 1.58 -5.93 14.31
N ASN A 190 2.87 -6.29 14.32
CA ASN A 190 3.88 -5.85 13.36
C ASN A 190 3.96 -6.71 12.09
N LYS A 191 3.01 -7.63 11.89
CA LYS A 191 2.96 -8.42 10.66
C LYS A 191 2.56 -7.56 9.48
N LYS A 192 3.29 -7.69 8.37
CA LYS A 192 2.97 -6.97 7.13
C LYS A 192 1.74 -7.55 6.46
N LEU A 193 0.90 -6.68 5.88
CA LEU A 193 -0.37 -7.07 5.26
C LEU A 193 -0.20 -7.98 4.06
N ASP A 194 0.87 -7.80 3.26
CA ASP A 194 1.20 -8.67 2.13
C ASP A 194 1.40 -10.14 2.57
N ASN A 195 2.16 -10.33 3.64
CA ASN A 195 2.39 -11.65 4.21
C ASN A 195 1.12 -12.22 4.84
N LEU A 196 0.32 -11.39 5.52
CA LEU A 196 -0.93 -11.81 6.12
C LEU A 196 -1.95 -12.25 5.07
N LEU A 197 -2.05 -11.53 3.95
CA LEU A 197 -2.90 -11.88 2.82
C LEU A 197 -2.54 -13.25 2.23
N LEU A 198 -1.25 -13.51 2.02
CA LEU A 198 -0.77 -14.81 1.53
C LEU A 198 -1.11 -15.95 2.50
N GLU A 199 -0.99 -15.72 3.82
CA GLU A 199 -1.34 -16.70 4.83
C GLU A 199 -2.86 -16.93 4.91
N PHE A 200 -3.68 -15.91 4.77
CA PHE A 200 -5.14 -16.06 4.69
C PHE A 200 -5.53 -16.92 3.49
N GLN A 201 -4.93 -16.69 2.34
CA GLN A 201 -5.16 -17.50 1.13
C GLN A 201 -4.72 -18.95 1.33
N ALA A 202 -3.51 -19.16 1.87
CA ALA A 202 -2.94 -20.51 2.07
C ALA A 202 -3.74 -21.34 3.09
N LYS A 203 -4.16 -20.70 4.20
CA LYS A 203 -4.90 -21.35 5.29
C LYS A 203 -6.41 -21.33 5.12
N LYS A 204 -6.92 -20.59 4.10
CA LYS A 204 -8.35 -20.33 3.87
C LYS A 204 -9.03 -19.69 5.08
N ASN A 205 -8.29 -18.87 5.81
CA ASN A 205 -8.80 -18.07 6.91
C ASN A 205 -9.24 -16.70 6.38
N HIS A 206 -10.24 -16.09 7.03
CA HIS A 206 -10.77 -14.79 6.69
C HIS A 206 -10.82 -13.84 7.91
N LEU A 207 -10.38 -14.32 9.06
CA LEU A 207 -10.29 -13.55 10.30
C LEU A 207 -9.09 -14.02 11.09
N ALA A 208 -8.30 -13.08 11.62
CA ALA A 208 -7.23 -13.33 12.55
C ALA A 208 -7.39 -12.46 13.80
N VAL A 209 -6.97 -13.00 14.94
CA VAL A 209 -6.86 -12.28 16.20
C VAL A 209 -5.47 -11.68 16.27
N VAL A 210 -5.40 -10.37 16.43
CA VAL A 210 -4.13 -9.64 16.53
C VAL A 210 -3.70 -9.61 18.00
N VAL A 211 -2.45 -9.99 18.25
CA VAL A 211 -1.90 -10.06 19.61
C VAL A 211 -0.66 -9.17 19.76
N ASP A 212 -0.51 -8.62 20.95
CA ASP A 212 0.65 -7.85 21.37
C ASP A 212 1.83 -8.77 21.79
N GLU A 213 2.96 -8.17 22.19
CA GLU A 213 4.17 -8.88 22.62
C GLU A 213 3.98 -9.67 23.92
N TYR A 214 2.92 -9.38 24.68
CA TYR A 214 2.59 -10.03 25.96
C TYR A 214 1.54 -11.13 25.79
N GLY A 215 1.02 -11.32 24.57
CA GLY A 215 -0.02 -12.28 24.26
C GLY A 215 -1.44 -11.78 24.54
N GLY A 216 -1.62 -10.49 24.81
CA GLY A 216 -2.93 -9.85 24.94
C GLY A 216 -3.55 -9.60 23.57
N THR A 217 -4.89 -9.62 23.49
CA THR A 217 -5.62 -9.31 22.27
C THR A 217 -5.63 -7.80 22.02
N SER A 218 -4.98 -7.36 20.97
CA SER A 218 -4.96 -5.96 20.49
C SER A 218 -6.16 -5.63 19.63
N GLY A 219 -6.60 -6.59 18.82
CA GLY A 219 -7.66 -6.37 17.85
C GLY A 219 -8.00 -7.64 17.06
N ILE A 220 -8.78 -7.44 15.99
CA ILE A 220 -9.01 -8.45 14.95
C ILE A 220 -8.75 -7.81 13.59
N VAL A 221 -8.39 -8.62 12.62
CA VAL A 221 -8.26 -8.21 11.23
C VAL A 221 -8.94 -9.24 10.34
N THR A 222 -9.69 -8.78 9.34
CA THR A 222 -10.37 -9.62 8.37
C THR A 222 -9.72 -9.54 6.99
N LEU A 223 -10.07 -10.45 6.10
CA LEU A 223 -9.64 -10.39 4.70
C LEU A 223 -10.22 -9.15 4.01
N GLU A 224 -11.44 -8.80 4.39
CA GLU A 224 -12.17 -7.65 3.91
C GLU A 224 -11.41 -6.35 4.25
N ASP A 225 -10.95 -6.16 5.50
CA ASP A 225 -10.14 -5.01 5.93
C ASP A 225 -8.82 -4.89 5.14
N ILE A 226 -8.18 -6.03 4.84
CA ILE A 226 -6.94 -6.08 4.05
C ILE A 226 -7.17 -5.65 2.60
N ILE A 227 -8.30 -6.05 2.00
CA ILE A 227 -8.64 -5.67 0.61
C ILE A 227 -9.02 -4.20 0.55
N GLU A 228 -9.73 -3.69 1.54
CA GLU A 228 -10.12 -2.29 1.66
C GLU A 228 -8.91 -1.35 1.66
N GLU A 229 -7.80 -1.74 2.30
CA GLU A 229 -6.54 -0.97 2.29
C GLU A 229 -5.96 -0.79 0.88
N ILE A 230 -6.23 -1.72 -0.04
CA ILE A 230 -5.77 -1.63 -1.44
C ILE A 230 -6.75 -0.83 -2.28
N VAL A 231 -8.05 -1.16 -2.19
CA VAL A 231 -9.10 -0.62 -3.07
C VAL A 231 -9.66 0.70 -2.52
N GLY A 232 -9.60 0.89 -1.18
CA GLY A 232 -10.27 1.95 -0.44
C GLY A 232 -11.74 1.61 -0.19
N ASP A 233 -12.44 2.49 0.55
CA ASP A 233 -13.87 2.31 0.81
C ASP A 233 -14.61 2.11 -0.52
N ILE A 234 -15.25 0.96 -0.64
CA ILE A 234 -16.19 0.68 -1.73
C ILE A 234 -17.51 1.31 -1.28
N SER A 235 -17.65 2.63 -1.49
CA SER A 235 -18.96 3.26 -1.30
C SER A 235 -19.86 2.85 -2.48
N ASP A 236 -20.98 2.22 -2.17
CA ASP A 236 -22.05 2.03 -3.14
C ASP A 236 -22.66 3.39 -3.51
N GLU A 237 -23.07 3.54 -4.78
CA GLU A 237 -23.75 4.77 -5.28
C GLU A 237 -25.03 5.14 -4.49
N TYR A 238 -25.42 4.30 -3.54
CA TYR A 238 -26.60 4.47 -2.66
C TYR A 238 -26.28 4.96 -1.24
N ASP A 239 -25.01 5.08 -0.86
CA ASP A 239 -24.62 5.53 0.48
C ASP A 239 -24.78 7.05 0.69
N ASP A 240 -24.98 7.83 -0.38
CA ASP A 240 -25.19 9.28 -0.33
C ASP A 240 -26.66 9.70 -0.11
N GLU A 241 -27.65 8.79 -0.08
CA GLU A 241 -29.06 9.13 0.08
C GLU A 241 -29.55 9.25 1.53
N ASP A 242 -28.77 8.89 2.54
CA ASP A 242 -29.19 8.91 3.96
C ASP A 242 -28.88 10.23 4.71
N LEU A 243 -28.51 11.30 4.02
CA LEU A 243 -28.25 12.64 4.64
C LEU A 243 -29.36 13.65 4.49
N ILE A 244 -30.60 13.24 4.23
CA ILE A 244 -31.76 14.17 4.28
C ILE A 244 -32.85 13.57 5.15
N PHE A 245 -32.71 13.79 6.49
CA PHE A 245 -33.83 13.99 7.39
C PHE A 245 -33.37 14.74 8.64
#